data_060ca2e47a6b1fbffea253b6991bd404
#
_entry.id   060ca2e47a6b1fbffea253b6991bd404
#
_cell.length_a   1.000
_cell.length_b   1.000
_cell.length_c   1.000
_cell.angle_alpha   90.00
_cell.angle_beta   90.00
_cell.angle_gamma   90.00
#
_symmetry.space_group_name_H-M   'P 1'
#
loop_
_entity.id
_entity.type
_entity.pdbx_description
1 polymer ?
#
loop_
_entity_poly.entity_id
_entity_poly.type
_entity_poly.pdbx_seq_one_letter_code
_entity_poly.pdbx_strand_id
1 'polypeptide(L)'
;MRTLTELLKTNEKVFIRLANDNLKQKFMQQAENEGFVYHGKNPTESQAESVMIIHADYTLGTLVGTATHMHYHYCPKEMRVDYARYINGLDDYNY
;
A
#
# COMPACT_ATOMS: atom_id res chain seq x y z
N MET A 1 10.62 -12.94 1.85
CA MET A 1 9.36 -12.17 1.96
C MET A 1 9.31 -11.10 0.89
N ARG A 2 8.15 -10.91 0.26
CA ARG A 2 7.98 -9.89 -0.77
C ARG A 2 8.07 -8.48 -0.17
N THR A 3 8.67 -7.56 -0.89
CA THR A 3 8.83 -6.18 -0.43
C THR A 3 7.89 -5.22 -1.16
N LEU A 4 7.62 -4.09 -0.53
CA LEU A 4 6.83 -3.03 -1.18
C LEU A 4 7.63 -2.43 -2.33
N THR A 5 8.94 -2.35 -2.20
CA THR A 5 9.83 -1.82 -3.22
C THR A 5 9.72 -2.60 -4.54
N GLU A 6 9.52 -3.92 -4.48
CA GLU A 6 9.34 -4.74 -5.68
C GLU A 6 8.16 -4.31 -6.53
N LEU A 7 7.09 -3.85 -5.90
CA LEU A 7 5.89 -3.39 -6.60
C LEU A 7 6.15 -2.10 -7.38
N LEU A 8 7.14 -1.32 -6.96
CA LEU A 8 7.47 -0.04 -7.58
C LEU A 8 8.43 -0.17 -8.77
N LYS A 9 8.91 -1.38 -9.07
CA LYS A 9 9.81 -1.58 -10.22
C LYS A 9 9.12 -1.35 -11.55
N THR A 10 7.82 -1.60 -11.62
CA THR A 10 7.04 -1.49 -12.85
C THR A 10 5.97 -0.41 -12.79
N ASN A 11 5.76 0.20 -11.63
CA ASN A 11 4.72 1.21 -11.43
C ASN A 11 5.27 2.36 -10.59
N GLU A 12 4.90 3.59 -10.92
CA GLU A 12 5.32 4.77 -10.14
C GLU A 12 4.57 4.88 -8.82
N LYS A 13 3.38 4.32 -8.75
CA LYS A 13 2.60 4.25 -7.53
C LYS A 13 1.75 2.98 -7.53
N VAL A 14 1.48 2.48 -6.33
CA VAL A 14 0.66 1.26 -6.16
C VAL A 14 -0.32 1.50 -5.02
N PHE A 15 -1.56 1.06 -5.22
CA PHE A 15 -2.63 1.16 -4.22
C PHE A 15 -2.68 -0.14 -3.44
N ILE A 16 -2.52 -0.06 -2.12
CA ILE A 16 -2.42 -1.21 -1.24
C ILE A 16 -3.67 -1.29 -0.37
N ARG A 17 -4.44 -2.36 -0.54
CA ARG A 17 -5.63 -2.60 0.25
C ARG A 17 -5.26 -3.33 1.55
N LEU A 18 -5.74 -2.78 2.67
CA LEU A 18 -5.49 -3.33 4.00
C LEU A 18 -6.84 -3.68 4.64
N ALA A 19 -7.12 -4.98 4.73
CA ALA A 19 -8.46 -5.46 5.07
C ALA A 19 -8.80 -5.35 6.56
N ASN A 20 -7.79 -5.27 7.44
CA ASN A 20 -8.03 -5.18 8.89
C ASN A 20 -6.87 -4.46 9.58
N ASP A 21 -7.05 -4.19 10.88
CA ASP A 21 -6.07 -3.43 11.66
C ASP A 21 -4.72 -4.13 11.79
N ASN A 22 -4.72 -5.44 11.88
CA ASN A 22 -3.48 -6.21 11.95
C ASN A 22 -2.64 -6.03 10.69
N LEU A 23 -3.28 -6.08 9.52
CA LEU A 23 -2.60 -5.85 8.25
C LEU A 23 -2.12 -4.40 8.11
N LYS A 24 -2.90 -3.44 8.65
CA LYS A 24 -2.50 -2.04 8.65
C LYS A 24 -1.21 -1.84 9.45
N GLN A 25 -1.12 -2.43 10.63
CA GLN A 25 0.09 -2.35 11.45
C GLN A 25 1.28 -3.01 10.78
N LYS A 26 1.09 -4.18 10.21
CA LYS A 26 2.12 -4.90 9.47
C LYS A 26 2.65 -4.09 8.29
N PHE A 27 1.74 -3.49 7.53
CA PHE A 27 2.09 -2.68 6.38
C PHE A 27 2.93 -1.46 6.80
N MET A 28 2.50 -0.74 7.83
CA MET A 28 3.22 0.44 8.29
C MET A 28 4.61 0.08 8.82
N GLN A 29 4.72 -1.05 9.52
CA GLN A 29 6.02 -1.52 10.00
C GLN A 29 6.93 -1.91 8.83
N GLN A 30 6.40 -2.59 7.83
CA GLN A 30 7.17 -2.96 6.66
C GLN A 30 7.61 -1.72 5.87
N ALA A 31 6.71 -0.76 5.69
CA ALA A 31 7.02 0.48 4.99
C ALA A 31 8.15 1.24 5.70
N GLU A 32 8.11 1.31 7.02
CA GLU A 32 9.17 1.96 7.79
C GLU A 32 10.50 1.24 7.60
N ASN A 33 10.50 -0.10 7.66
CA ASN A 33 11.69 -0.91 7.47
C ASN A 33 12.31 -0.75 6.08
N GLU A 34 11.48 -0.44 5.08
CA GLU A 34 11.94 -0.25 3.71
C GLU A 34 12.31 1.21 3.38
N GLY A 35 12.17 2.11 4.34
CA GLY A 35 12.59 3.50 4.16
C GLY A 35 11.51 4.45 3.67
N PHE A 36 10.23 4.04 3.70
CA PHE A 36 9.13 4.94 3.35
C PHE A 36 8.86 5.93 4.47
N VAL A 37 8.35 7.10 4.10
CA VAL A 37 7.92 8.12 5.06
C VAL A 37 6.46 8.51 4.79
N TYR A 38 5.76 8.91 5.84
CA TYR A 38 4.36 9.31 5.76
C TYR A 38 4.21 10.69 6.39
N HIS A 39 3.90 11.69 5.57
CA HIS A 39 3.83 13.10 5.98
C HIS A 39 5.10 13.55 6.70
N GLY A 40 6.26 13.10 6.23
CA GLY A 40 7.55 13.46 6.83
C GLY A 40 7.87 12.75 8.13
N LYS A 41 7.08 11.76 8.52
CA LYS A 41 7.24 10.99 9.76
C LYS A 41 7.44 9.51 9.45
N ASN A 42 7.86 8.75 10.46
CA ASN A 42 7.92 7.30 10.33
C ASN A 42 6.51 6.72 10.22
N PRO A 43 6.27 5.76 9.32
CA PRO A 43 4.93 5.19 9.14
C PRO A 43 4.31 4.65 10.43
N THR A 44 5.10 4.05 11.32
CA THR A 44 4.57 3.48 12.57
C THR A 44 4.07 4.52 13.56
N GLU A 45 4.37 5.81 13.35
CA GLU A 45 3.84 6.90 14.17
C GLU A 45 2.42 7.29 13.81
N SER A 46 1.88 6.72 12.73
CA SER A 46 0.54 7.04 12.23
C SER A 46 -0.26 5.77 12.04
N GLN A 47 -1.58 5.91 11.88
CA GLN A 47 -2.46 4.79 11.57
C GLN A 47 -2.69 4.73 10.06
N ALA A 48 -2.69 3.51 9.51
CA ALA A 48 -2.99 3.31 8.10
C ALA A 48 -4.50 3.38 7.87
N GLU A 49 -4.87 3.84 6.68
CA GLU A 49 -6.25 3.77 6.19
C GLU A 49 -6.48 2.43 5.47
N SER A 50 -7.71 2.19 5.04
CA SER A 50 -8.06 0.93 4.34
C SER A 50 -7.30 0.77 3.04
N VAL A 51 -6.96 1.88 2.38
CA VAL A 51 -6.12 1.86 1.19
C VAL A 51 -5.01 2.88 1.37
N MET A 52 -3.79 2.40 1.28
CA MET A 52 -2.60 3.23 1.31
C MET A 52 -1.96 3.24 -0.08
N ILE A 53 -1.28 4.32 -0.39
CA ILE A 53 -0.58 4.45 -1.67
C ILE A 53 0.91 4.48 -1.39
N ILE A 54 1.68 3.63 -2.10
CA ILE A 54 3.14 3.72 -2.08
C ILE A 54 3.59 4.41 -3.37
N HIS A 55 4.54 5.32 -3.23
CA HIS A 55 5.10 6.08 -4.36
C HIS A 55 6.56 5.73 -4.57
N ALA A 56 7.03 5.86 -5.82
CA ALA A 56 8.41 5.52 -6.18
C ALA A 56 9.46 6.39 -5.48
N ASP A 57 9.08 7.53 -4.94
CA ASP A 57 9.96 8.40 -4.15
C ASP A 57 10.01 8.01 -2.66
N TYR A 58 9.45 6.85 -2.31
CA TYR A 58 9.40 6.32 -0.95
C TYR A 58 8.54 7.15 0.01
N THR A 59 7.47 7.74 -0.52
CA THR A 59 6.45 8.39 0.30
C THR A 59 5.16 7.58 0.31
N LEU A 60 4.37 7.71 1.37
CA LEU A 60 3.06 7.08 1.50
C LEU A 60 1.96 8.13 1.34
N GLY A 61 0.84 7.69 0.74
CA GLY A 61 -0.38 8.47 0.66
C GLY A 61 -1.57 7.65 1.09
N THR A 62 -2.75 8.25 1.13
CA THR A 62 -3.99 7.55 1.49
C THR A 62 -5.11 7.90 0.52
N LEU A 63 -6.10 6.99 0.46
CA LEU A 63 -7.38 7.24 -0.18
C LEU A 63 -8.46 7.06 0.88
N VAL A 64 -9.37 8.03 0.99
CA VAL A 64 -10.46 8.00 1.98
C VAL A 64 -11.80 8.34 1.34
N GLY A 65 -12.87 7.76 1.90
CA GLY A 65 -14.24 8.08 1.55
C GLY A 65 -14.61 7.79 0.09
N THR A 66 -15.36 8.70 -0.52
CA THR A 66 -15.82 8.55 -1.90
C THR A 66 -14.71 8.54 -2.92
N ALA A 67 -13.59 9.18 -2.62
CA ALA A 67 -12.41 9.17 -3.49
C ALA A 67 -11.86 7.75 -3.67
N THR A 68 -11.90 6.92 -2.62
CA THR A 68 -11.48 5.53 -2.70
C THR A 68 -12.30 4.76 -3.72
N HIS A 69 -13.62 4.90 -3.66
CA HIS A 69 -14.54 4.21 -4.56
C HIS A 69 -14.31 4.60 -6.03
N MET A 70 -14.24 5.89 -6.30
CA MET A 70 -14.01 6.40 -7.65
C MET A 70 -12.65 5.95 -8.19
N HIS A 71 -11.66 5.91 -7.32
CA HIS A 71 -10.31 5.53 -7.70
C HIS A 71 -10.23 4.06 -8.15
N TYR A 72 -10.91 3.16 -7.45
CA TYR A 72 -11.00 1.75 -7.84
C TYR A 72 -11.58 1.58 -9.23
N HIS A 73 -12.51 2.44 -9.60
CA HIS A 73 -13.18 2.36 -10.89
C HIS A 73 -12.24 2.70 -12.06
N TYR A 74 -11.30 3.63 -11.85
CA TYR A 74 -10.43 4.15 -12.90
C TYR A 74 -8.99 3.68 -12.80
N CYS A 75 -8.60 3.07 -11.71
CA CYS A 75 -7.22 2.62 -11.51
C CYS A 75 -6.98 1.29 -12.20
N PRO A 76 -5.89 1.14 -12.97
CA PRO A 76 -5.55 -0.15 -13.58
C PRO A 76 -5.39 -1.24 -12.52
N LYS A 77 -5.85 -2.44 -12.82
CA LYS A 77 -5.82 -3.57 -11.89
C LYS A 77 -4.40 -3.88 -11.41
N GLU A 78 -3.40 -3.77 -12.28
CA GLU A 78 -2.00 -4.06 -11.95
C GLU A 78 -1.41 -3.10 -10.91
N MET A 79 -2.06 -1.96 -10.69
CA MET A 79 -1.65 -0.99 -9.66
C MET A 79 -2.39 -1.18 -8.34
N ARG A 80 -3.32 -2.13 -8.26
CA ARG A 80 -4.12 -2.38 -7.06
C ARG A 80 -3.69 -3.71 -6.46
N VAL A 81 -3.19 -3.68 -5.24
CA VAL A 81 -2.63 -4.85 -4.58
C VAL A 81 -3.36 -5.12 -3.26
N ASP A 82 -3.81 -6.35 -3.07
CA ASP A 82 -4.31 -6.80 -1.78
C ASP A 82 -3.12 -7.26 -0.94
N TYR A 83 -2.84 -6.54 0.14
CA TYR A 83 -1.64 -6.75 0.93
C TYR A 83 -1.54 -8.16 1.51
N ALA A 84 -2.66 -8.70 2.03
CA ALA A 84 -2.65 -10.03 2.61
C ALA A 84 -2.23 -11.09 1.60
N ARG A 85 -2.77 -11.01 0.39
CA ARG A 85 -2.42 -11.96 -0.67
C ARG A 85 -0.96 -11.80 -1.10
N TYR A 86 -0.52 -10.56 -1.22
CA TYR A 86 0.84 -10.27 -1.65
C TYR A 86 1.89 -10.83 -0.67
N ILE A 87 1.74 -10.56 0.63
CA ILE A 87 2.72 -11.01 1.62
C ILE A 87 2.64 -12.52 1.88
N ASN A 88 1.51 -13.15 1.55
CA ASN A 88 1.36 -14.61 1.68
C ASN A 88 1.90 -15.37 0.46
N GLY A 89 2.47 -14.68 -0.50
CA GLY A 89 3.11 -15.29 -1.65
C GLY A 89 2.17 -15.74 -2.75
N LEU A 90 0.91 -15.27 -2.74
CA LEU A 90 -0.05 -15.61 -3.79
C LEU A 90 0.25 -14.79 -5.05
N ASP A 91 0.10 -15.42 -6.21
CA ASP A 91 0.31 -14.72 -7.49
C ASP A 91 -0.86 -13.82 -7.85
N ASP A 92 -2.06 -14.17 -7.39
CA ASP A 92 -3.28 -13.38 -7.65
C ASP A 92 -3.52 -12.41 -6.50
N TYR A 93 -2.71 -11.37 -6.41
CA TYR A 93 -2.82 -10.34 -5.37
C TYR A 93 -3.42 -9.01 -5.85
N ASN A 94 -3.71 -8.89 -7.14
CA ASN A 94 -4.40 -7.70 -7.67
C ASN A 94 -5.91 -7.81 -7.44
N TYR A 95 -6.53 -6.69 -7.17
CA TYR A 95 -7.98 -6.69 -6.90
C TYR A 95 -8.74 -5.67 -7.72
#